data_397effb5a03cee19c948c734c5b2c4c1
#
_entry.id   397effb5a03cee19c948c734c5b2c4c1
#
_cell.length_a   1.000
_cell.length_b   1.000
_cell.length_c   1.000
_cell.angle_alpha   90.00
_cell.angle_beta   90.00
_cell.angle_gamma   90.00
#
_symmetry.space_group_name_H-M   'P 1'
#
loop_
_entity.id
_entity.type
_entity.pdbx_description
1 polymer ?
#
loop_
_entity_poly.entity_id
_entity_poly.type
_entity_poly.pdbx_seq_one_letter_code
_entity_poly.pdbx_strand_id
1 'polypeptide(L)'
;TALPICMEDVSDHALALMLSCLRHIPLRDRGVREGKWNIQADSFRLKGKTLGVIGAGRIARALIRKVSGFGFAEVVAYDPYISAEQLAEIGVRKVEKEELFRISDIISLHLHANAETNGMICKETLALMKPTAILINVSRGPLVKDEDLLDALRGHRILAAGLDTHNHEPLGAQSPFCQLDNVVLTDHTAYSTAEGVTELKTKAAQNVVDVLEGRTPRYPVNHL
;
A
#
# COMPACT_ATOMS: atom_id res chain seq x y z
N THR A 1 -6.69 16.14 15.56
CA THR A 1 -6.17 15.63 14.29
C THR A 1 -6.90 16.27 13.09
N ALA A 2 -6.28 16.20 11.91
CA ALA A 2 -6.87 16.68 10.65
C ALA A 2 -7.66 15.60 9.88
N LEU A 3 -7.86 14.42 10.43
CA LEU A 3 -8.56 13.30 9.78
C LEU A 3 -10.05 13.61 9.54
N PRO A 4 -10.66 13.09 8.45
CA PRO A 4 -10.06 12.29 7.39
C PRO A 4 -9.41 13.18 6.32
N ILE A 5 -8.18 12.81 5.93
CA ILE A 5 -7.41 13.48 4.88
C ILE A 5 -6.69 12.43 4.03
N CYS A 6 -6.21 12.84 2.85
CA CYS A 6 -5.29 12.09 2.00
C CYS A 6 -5.77 10.69 1.56
N MET A 7 -7.07 10.40 1.66
CA MET A 7 -7.59 9.09 1.27
C MET A 7 -7.46 8.87 -0.25
N GLU A 8 -7.77 9.91 -1.00
CA GLU A 8 -7.67 9.88 -2.46
C GLU A 8 -6.20 9.81 -2.88
N ASP A 9 -5.35 10.67 -2.30
CA ASP A 9 -3.93 10.76 -2.61
C ASP A 9 -3.20 9.44 -2.36
N VAL A 10 -3.34 8.88 -1.16
CA VAL A 10 -2.69 7.62 -0.79
C VAL A 10 -3.20 6.45 -1.63
N SER A 11 -4.49 6.43 -1.97
CA SER A 11 -5.03 5.38 -2.84
C SER A 11 -4.57 5.51 -4.29
N ASP A 12 -4.35 6.73 -4.80
CA ASP A 12 -3.72 6.96 -6.11
C ASP A 12 -2.28 6.49 -6.11
N HIS A 13 -1.54 6.80 -5.05
CA HIS A 13 -0.15 6.37 -4.92
C HIS A 13 -0.02 4.84 -4.83
N ALA A 14 -0.90 4.17 -4.07
CA ALA A 14 -0.95 2.71 -4.01
C ALA A 14 -1.20 2.09 -5.39
N LEU A 15 -2.13 2.67 -6.17
CA LEU A 15 -2.40 2.25 -7.54
C LEU A 15 -1.19 2.50 -8.47
N ALA A 16 -0.54 3.65 -8.34
CA ALA A 16 0.66 3.97 -9.10
C ALA A 16 1.81 2.98 -8.82
N LEU A 17 2.08 2.65 -7.57
CA LEU A 17 3.05 1.63 -7.17
C LEU A 17 2.67 0.25 -7.74
N MET A 18 1.41 -0.15 -7.65
CA MET A 18 0.89 -1.40 -8.20
C MET A 18 1.17 -1.51 -9.70
N LEU A 19 0.80 -0.50 -10.48
CA LEU A 19 1.03 -0.47 -11.92
C LEU A 19 2.53 -0.41 -12.26
N SER A 20 3.31 0.36 -11.50
CA SER A 20 4.77 0.48 -11.67
C SER A 20 5.48 -0.85 -11.45
N CYS A 21 5.10 -1.60 -10.42
CA CYS A 21 5.63 -2.95 -10.16
C CYS A 21 5.26 -3.94 -11.27
N LEU A 22 3.96 -4.02 -11.63
CA LEU A 22 3.47 -4.95 -12.67
C LEU A 22 4.13 -4.74 -14.04
N ARG A 23 4.48 -3.50 -14.36
CA ARG A 23 5.01 -3.14 -15.67
C ARG A 23 6.49 -2.82 -15.63
N HIS A 24 7.16 -2.94 -14.46
CA HIS A 24 8.57 -2.62 -14.24
C HIS A 24 8.95 -1.23 -14.76
N ILE A 25 8.07 -0.22 -14.53
CA ILE A 25 8.24 1.11 -15.12
C ILE A 25 9.60 1.74 -14.75
N PRO A 26 10.04 1.78 -13.47
CA PRO A 26 11.33 2.40 -13.13
C PRO A 26 12.53 1.67 -13.73
N LEU A 27 12.51 0.34 -13.80
CA LEU A 27 13.57 -0.46 -14.44
C LEU A 27 13.66 -0.13 -15.93
N ARG A 28 12.52 -0.05 -16.62
CA ARG A 28 12.46 0.26 -18.06
C ARG A 28 12.88 1.70 -18.35
N ASP A 29 12.40 2.67 -17.56
CA ASP A 29 12.80 4.08 -17.70
C ASP A 29 14.31 4.25 -17.55
N ARG A 30 14.88 3.70 -16.46
CA ARG A 30 16.33 3.73 -16.24
C ARG A 30 17.10 3.10 -17.40
N GLY A 31 16.69 1.92 -17.83
CA GLY A 31 17.37 1.23 -18.92
C GLY A 31 17.32 1.99 -20.23
N VAL A 32 16.18 2.59 -20.60
CA VAL A 32 16.08 3.41 -21.83
C VAL A 32 16.98 4.64 -21.74
N ARG A 33 17.08 5.31 -20.59
CA ARG A 33 18.00 6.44 -20.38
C ARG A 33 19.47 6.03 -20.50
N GLU A 34 19.79 4.78 -20.17
CA GLU A 34 21.12 4.17 -20.34
C GLU A 34 21.36 3.63 -21.78
N GLY A 35 20.44 3.85 -22.70
CA GLY A 35 20.52 3.37 -24.08
C GLY A 35 20.19 1.90 -24.30
N LYS A 36 19.64 1.23 -23.28
CA LYS A 36 19.17 -0.16 -23.38
C LYS A 36 17.80 -0.23 -24.05
N TRP A 37 17.55 -1.31 -24.79
CA TRP A 37 16.27 -1.58 -25.45
C TRP A 37 15.86 -3.03 -25.27
N ASN A 38 14.56 -3.32 -25.36
CA ASN A 38 14.02 -4.67 -25.16
C ASN A 38 14.40 -5.29 -23.81
N ILE A 39 14.28 -4.52 -22.72
CA ILE A 39 14.59 -4.96 -21.36
C ILE A 39 13.68 -6.14 -21.00
N GLN A 40 14.30 -7.28 -20.72
CA GLN A 40 13.57 -8.51 -20.34
C GLN A 40 13.09 -8.39 -18.89
N ALA A 41 11.79 -8.39 -18.70
CA ALA A 41 11.14 -8.45 -17.39
C ALA A 41 9.70 -8.94 -17.59
N ASP A 42 9.29 -9.92 -16.79
CA ASP A 42 7.95 -10.50 -16.85
C ASP A 42 6.90 -9.49 -16.38
N SER A 43 6.08 -9.04 -17.31
CA SER A 43 5.04 -8.05 -17.06
C SER A 43 3.66 -8.69 -17.13
N PHE A 44 2.78 -8.27 -16.24
CA PHE A 44 1.44 -8.85 -16.13
C PHE A 44 0.35 -7.78 -16.33
N ARG A 45 -0.87 -8.23 -16.64
CA ARG A 45 -2.07 -7.39 -16.68
C ARG A 45 -2.86 -7.55 -15.40
N LEU A 46 -3.63 -6.54 -15.02
CA LEU A 46 -4.52 -6.59 -13.84
C LEU A 46 -5.77 -7.44 -14.08
N LYS A 47 -6.30 -7.43 -15.31
CA LYS A 47 -7.53 -8.16 -15.65
C LYS A 47 -7.41 -9.65 -15.32
N GLY A 48 -8.37 -10.15 -14.55
CA GLY A 48 -8.42 -11.55 -14.13
C GLY A 48 -7.56 -11.88 -12.91
N LYS A 49 -6.89 -10.90 -12.30
CA LYS A 49 -6.10 -11.05 -11.08
C LYS A 49 -6.96 -10.88 -9.83
N THR A 50 -6.47 -11.36 -8.69
CA THR A 50 -7.07 -11.14 -7.37
C THR A 50 -6.31 -10.04 -6.63
N LEU A 51 -7.05 -9.01 -6.18
CA LEU A 51 -6.53 -7.99 -5.30
C LEU A 51 -6.87 -8.35 -3.84
N GLY A 52 -5.85 -8.55 -3.02
CA GLY A 52 -5.96 -8.71 -1.58
C GLY A 52 -5.68 -7.38 -0.86
N VAL A 53 -6.55 -7.00 0.06
CA VAL A 53 -6.41 -5.79 0.85
C VAL A 53 -6.33 -6.16 2.33
N ILE A 54 -5.28 -5.75 3.01
CA ILE A 54 -5.13 -5.96 4.45
C ILE A 54 -5.42 -4.64 5.15
N GLY A 55 -6.53 -4.62 5.93
CA GLY A 55 -7.16 -3.41 6.45
C GLY A 55 -8.09 -2.76 5.42
N ALA A 56 -9.41 -2.79 5.67
CA ALA A 56 -10.44 -2.29 4.75
C ALA A 56 -11.02 -0.93 5.19
N GLY A 57 -10.13 -0.05 5.70
CA GLY A 57 -10.43 1.31 6.09
C GLY A 57 -10.72 2.25 4.92
N ARG A 58 -10.69 3.55 5.18
CA ARG A 58 -11.07 4.60 4.19
C ARG A 58 -10.18 4.60 2.95
N ILE A 59 -8.85 4.49 3.11
CA ILE A 59 -7.88 4.46 2.00
C ILE A 59 -8.12 3.22 1.14
N ALA A 60 -8.24 2.05 1.77
CA ALA A 60 -8.52 0.80 1.07
C ALA A 60 -9.82 0.86 0.25
N ARG A 61 -10.88 1.41 0.84
CA ARG A 61 -12.17 1.61 0.15
C ARG A 61 -12.05 2.57 -1.04
N ALA A 62 -11.22 3.61 -0.93
CA ALA A 62 -10.91 4.51 -2.05
C ALA A 62 -10.16 3.77 -3.16
N LEU A 63 -9.15 2.97 -2.82
CA LEU A 63 -8.44 2.12 -3.79
C LEU A 63 -9.40 1.14 -4.48
N ILE A 64 -10.26 0.43 -3.74
CA ILE A 64 -11.23 -0.53 -4.27
C ILE A 64 -12.16 0.14 -5.30
N ARG A 65 -12.68 1.34 -5.01
CA ARG A 65 -13.47 2.10 -5.98
C ARG A 65 -12.68 2.44 -7.25
N LYS A 66 -11.43 2.90 -7.11
CA LYS A 66 -10.58 3.28 -8.25
C LYS A 66 -10.25 2.10 -9.16
N VAL A 67 -10.06 0.93 -8.59
CA VAL A 67 -9.72 -0.26 -9.37
C VAL A 67 -10.92 -1.00 -9.96
N SER A 68 -12.15 -0.57 -9.73
CA SER A 68 -13.37 -1.24 -10.23
C SER A 68 -13.38 -1.44 -11.75
N GLY A 69 -12.80 -0.52 -12.52
CA GLY A 69 -12.68 -0.59 -13.98
C GLY A 69 -11.52 -1.43 -14.50
N PHE A 70 -10.63 -1.97 -13.65
CA PHE A 70 -9.45 -2.71 -14.10
C PHE A 70 -9.71 -4.19 -14.40
N GLY A 71 -10.92 -4.68 -14.09
CA GLY A 71 -11.34 -6.05 -14.40
C GLY A 71 -10.66 -7.10 -13.55
N PHE A 72 -10.42 -6.82 -12.29
CA PHE A 72 -10.04 -7.86 -11.33
C PHE A 72 -11.07 -8.97 -11.32
N ALA A 73 -10.63 -10.22 -11.20
CA ALA A 73 -11.54 -11.36 -11.05
C ALA A 73 -12.23 -11.29 -9.69
N GLU A 74 -11.50 -10.85 -8.68
CA GLU A 74 -11.96 -10.75 -7.30
C GLU A 74 -11.16 -9.70 -6.53
N VAL A 75 -11.85 -9.05 -5.58
CA VAL A 75 -11.23 -8.26 -4.52
C VAL A 75 -11.55 -8.93 -3.19
N VAL A 76 -10.52 -9.27 -2.42
CA VAL A 76 -10.66 -9.89 -1.10
C VAL A 76 -10.05 -9.00 -0.02
N ALA A 77 -10.57 -9.08 1.20
CA ALA A 77 -10.01 -8.32 2.31
C ALA A 77 -9.91 -9.15 3.58
N TYR A 78 -8.84 -8.91 4.32
CA TYR A 78 -8.70 -9.28 5.72
C TYR A 78 -8.77 -8.03 6.59
N ASP A 79 -9.77 -7.96 7.43
CA ASP A 79 -9.95 -6.95 8.47
C ASP A 79 -10.71 -7.57 9.64
N PRO A 80 -10.14 -7.66 10.86
CA PRO A 80 -10.81 -8.28 12.00
C PRO A 80 -12.00 -7.46 12.51
N TYR A 81 -12.06 -6.16 12.21
CA TYR A 81 -13.06 -5.23 12.76
C TYR A 81 -14.24 -4.96 11.83
N ILE A 82 -14.15 -5.38 10.56
CA ILE A 82 -15.21 -5.14 9.56
C ILE A 82 -15.89 -6.45 9.24
N SER A 83 -17.24 -6.48 9.26
CA SER A 83 -18.01 -7.68 9.00
C SER A 83 -17.99 -8.08 7.52
N ALA A 84 -18.34 -9.34 7.23
CA ALA A 84 -18.42 -9.83 5.86
C ALA A 84 -19.52 -9.10 5.07
N GLU A 85 -20.64 -8.78 5.72
CA GLU A 85 -21.76 -8.05 5.13
C GLU A 85 -21.32 -6.64 4.69
N GLN A 86 -20.60 -5.92 5.56
CA GLN A 86 -20.07 -4.58 5.26
C GLN A 86 -19.06 -4.56 4.10
N LEU A 87 -18.29 -5.63 3.95
CA LEU A 87 -17.37 -5.78 2.83
C LEU A 87 -18.11 -6.15 1.54
N ALA A 88 -19.13 -7.01 1.64
CA ALA A 88 -19.96 -7.40 0.49
C ALA A 88 -20.70 -6.20 -0.13
N GLU A 89 -21.12 -5.21 0.68
CA GLU A 89 -21.73 -3.96 0.19
C GLU A 89 -20.85 -3.19 -0.80
N ILE A 90 -19.53 -3.35 -0.71
CA ILE A 90 -18.56 -2.72 -1.61
C ILE A 90 -17.93 -3.70 -2.62
N GLY A 91 -18.54 -4.88 -2.79
CA GLY A 91 -18.09 -5.89 -3.74
C GLY A 91 -16.80 -6.62 -3.34
N VAL A 92 -16.52 -6.71 -2.02
CA VAL A 92 -15.32 -7.32 -1.47
C VAL A 92 -15.68 -8.56 -0.66
N ARG A 93 -15.01 -9.68 -0.90
CA ARG A 93 -15.15 -10.88 -0.09
C ARG A 93 -14.22 -10.84 1.12
N LYS A 94 -14.76 -11.04 2.32
CA LYS A 94 -13.97 -11.23 3.53
C LYS A 94 -13.30 -12.60 3.51
N VAL A 95 -12.02 -12.63 3.87
CA VAL A 95 -11.23 -13.87 3.97
C VAL A 95 -10.35 -13.84 5.22
N GLU A 96 -9.88 -15.01 5.63
CA GLU A 96 -8.85 -15.11 6.65
C GLU A 96 -7.48 -14.68 6.09
N LYS A 97 -6.58 -14.30 6.99
CA LYS A 97 -5.28 -13.74 6.64
C LYS A 97 -4.45 -14.67 5.75
N GLU A 98 -4.36 -15.93 6.12
CA GLU A 98 -3.59 -16.94 5.38
C GLU A 98 -4.18 -17.23 3.99
N GLU A 99 -5.51 -17.24 3.88
CA GLU A 99 -6.20 -17.36 2.59
C GLU A 99 -5.85 -16.19 1.69
N LEU A 100 -5.93 -14.95 2.21
CA LEU A 100 -5.59 -13.75 1.45
C LEU A 100 -4.20 -13.85 0.84
N PHE A 101 -3.18 -14.25 1.62
CA PHE A 101 -1.82 -14.40 1.10
C PHE A 101 -1.73 -15.44 -0.02
N ARG A 102 -2.45 -16.56 0.08
CA ARG A 102 -2.39 -17.64 -0.92
C ARG A 102 -3.05 -17.29 -2.24
N ILE A 103 -4.19 -16.59 -2.22
CA ILE A 103 -4.99 -16.40 -3.42
C ILE A 103 -4.71 -15.07 -4.14
N SER A 104 -4.11 -14.08 -3.46
CA SER A 104 -3.90 -12.76 -4.03
C SER A 104 -2.73 -12.72 -5.01
N ASP A 105 -2.92 -12.03 -6.11
CA ASP A 105 -1.84 -11.67 -7.05
C ASP A 105 -1.22 -10.32 -6.69
N ILE A 106 -1.97 -9.46 -6.00
CA ILE A 106 -1.51 -8.19 -5.47
C ILE A 106 -2.00 -8.09 -4.04
N ILE A 107 -1.12 -7.73 -3.12
CA ILE A 107 -1.47 -7.48 -1.71
C ILE A 107 -1.14 -6.03 -1.39
N SER A 108 -2.14 -5.27 -0.90
CA SER A 108 -1.97 -3.88 -0.51
C SER A 108 -2.28 -3.70 0.98
N LEU A 109 -1.34 -3.07 1.70
CA LEU A 109 -1.43 -2.87 3.14
C LEU A 109 -2.04 -1.50 3.46
N HIS A 110 -3.10 -1.49 4.30
CA HIS A 110 -3.85 -0.30 4.69
C HIS A 110 -4.21 -0.29 6.18
N LEU A 111 -3.27 -0.69 7.02
CA LEU A 111 -3.47 -0.77 8.48
C LEU A 111 -2.41 0.01 9.25
N HIS A 112 -2.69 0.29 10.52
CA HIS A 112 -1.74 0.92 11.41
C HIS A 112 -0.71 -0.10 11.92
N ALA A 113 0.51 0.38 12.20
CA ALA A 113 1.52 -0.38 12.90
C ALA A 113 1.23 -0.36 14.41
N ASN A 114 1.13 -1.52 15.02
CA ASN A 114 0.98 -1.74 16.45
C ASN A 114 1.57 -3.12 16.83
N ALA A 115 1.46 -3.50 18.09
CA ALA A 115 2.03 -4.77 18.57
C ALA A 115 1.50 -6.01 17.84
N GLU A 116 0.26 -5.98 17.31
CA GLU A 116 -0.37 -7.11 16.63
C GLU A 116 -0.02 -7.16 15.13
N THR A 117 0.26 -6.00 14.53
CA THR A 117 0.46 -5.85 13.08
C THR A 117 1.92 -5.72 12.68
N ASN A 118 2.80 -5.36 13.61
CA ASN A 118 4.24 -5.25 13.35
C ASN A 118 4.81 -6.61 12.93
N GLY A 119 5.56 -6.62 11.83
CA GLY A 119 6.13 -7.83 11.25
C GLY A 119 5.08 -8.80 10.67
N MET A 120 3.86 -8.33 10.36
CA MET A 120 2.83 -9.14 9.72
C MET A 120 3.33 -9.71 8.38
N ILE A 121 4.12 -8.93 7.64
CA ILE A 121 4.82 -9.40 6.46
C ILE A 121 6.18 -9.93 6.90
N CYS A 122 6.29 -11.23 6.95
CA CYS A 122 7.45 -11.97 7.41
C CYS A 122 7.68 -13.21 6.52
N LYS A 123 8.74 -13.95 6.79
CA LYS A 123 9.11 -15.14 6.02
C LYS A 123 7.96 -16.12 5.83
N GLU A 124 7.17 -16.36 6.88
CA GLU A 124 6.05 -17.28 6.89
C GLU A 124 4.93 -16.81 5.95
N THR A 125 4.56 -15.53 6.02
CA THR A 125 3.48 -14.95 5.19
C THR A 125 3.94 -14.76 3.75
N LEU A 126 5.18 -14.35 3.51
CA LEU A 126 5.78 -14.27 2.18
C LEU A 126 5.86 -15.65 1.49
N ALA A 127 6.08 -16.72 2.26
CA ALA A 127 6.09 -18.09 1.72
C ALA A 127 4.71 -18.59 1.26
N LEU A 128 3.62 -17.95 1.71
CA LEU A 128 2.26 -18.25 1.26
C LEU A 128 1.91 -17.55 -0.06
N MET A 129 2.62 -16.48 -0.41
CA MET A 129 2.32 -15.68 -1.59
C MET A 129 2.66 -16.41 -2.89
N LYS A 130 1.95 -16.06 -3.96
CA LYS A 130 2.28 -16.57 -5.29
C LYS A 130 3.65 -16.03 -5.74
N PRO A 131 4.44 -16.78 -6.51
CA PRO A 131 5.71 -16.28 -7.08
C PRO A 131 5.52 -15.05 -7.98
N THR A 132 4.34 -14.87 -8.55
CA THR A 132 3.97 -13.70 -9.36
C THR A 132 3.30 -12.59 -8.56
N ALA A 133 3.21 -12.73 -7.24
CA ALA A 133 2.54 -11.74 -6.39
C ALA A 133 3.37 -10.47 -6.20
N ILE A 134 2.67 -9.38 -5.96
CA ILE A 134 3.23 -8.06 -5.66
C ILE A 134 2.76 -7.62 -4.28
N LEU A 135 3.67 -7.07 -3.49
CA LEU A 135 3.36 -6.43 -2.21
C LEU A 135 3.41 -4.90 -2.35
N ILE A 136 2.37 -4.22 -1.87
CA ILE A 136 2.30 -2.75 -1.83
C ILE A 136 2.17 -2.30 -0.38
N ASN A 137 3.08 -1.45 0.08
CA ASN A 137 3.04 -0.84 1.41
C ASN A 137 3.05 0.68 1.33
N VAL A 138 1.87 1.28 1.50
CA VAL A 138 1.65 2.73 1.64
C VAL A 138 1.19 3.08 3.07
N SER A 139 1.42 2.18 4.01
CA SER A 139 0.95 2.31 5.39
C SER A 139 2.08 2.67 6.34
N ARG A 140 2.82 1.67 6.84
CA ARG A 140 3.95 1.87 7.78
C ARG A 140 5.02 0.82 7.54
N GLY A 141 6.29 1.24 7.64
CA GLY A 141 7.46 0.36 7.52
C GLY A 141 7.42 -0.87 8.44
N PRO A 142 7.18 -0.70 9.77
CA PRO A 142 7.19 -1.81 10.72
C PRO A 142 6.22 -2.95 10.46
N LEU A 143 5.25 -2.82 9.54
CA LEU A 143 4.41 -3.93 9.10
C LEU A 143 5.21 -5.03 8.40
N VAL A 144 6.38 -4.71 7.88
CA VAL A 144 7.23 -5.58 7.07
C VAL A 144 8.55 -5.83 7.79
N LYS A 145 8.96 -7.09 7.87
CA LYS A 145 10.32 -7.46 8.26
C LYS A 145 11.23 -7.31 7.04
N ASP A 146 12.09 -6.30 7.05
CA ASP A 146 12.94 -5.93 5.91
C ASP A 146 13.80 -7.11 5.41
N GLU A 147 14.44 -7.85 6.32
CA GLU A 147 15.31 -8.98 5.97
C GLU A 147 14.53 -10.08 5.24
N ASP A 148 13.32 -10.40 5.72
CA ASP A 148 12.47 -11.44 5.11
C ASP A 148 11.99 -11.02 3.72
N LEU A 149 11.62 -9.74 3.55
CA LEU A 149 11.21 -9.20 2.26
C LEU A 149 12.39 -9.13 1.28
N LEU A 150 13.57 -8.70 1.72
CA LEU A 150 14.79 -8.69 0.90
C LEU A 150 15.13 -10.09 0.40
N ASP A 151 15.06 -11.08 1.26
CA ASP A 151 15.31 -12.48 0.89
C ASP A 151 14.26 -13.01 -0.11
N ALA A 152 12.99 -12.63 0.07
CA ALA A 152 11.93 -13.02 -0.84
C ALA A 152 12.10 -12.39 -2.23
N LEU A 153 12.49 -11.11 -2.30
CA LEU A 153 12.71 -10.39 -3.54
C LEU A 153 13.96 -10.86 -4.28
N ARG A 154 15.08 -11.06 -3.58
CA ARG A 154 16.32 -11.58 -4.16
C ARG A 154 16.17 -13.02 -4.69
N GLY A 155 15.42 -13.82 -3.94
CA GLY A 155 15.11 -15.21 -4.32
C GLY A 155 13.96 -15.34 -5.32
N HIS A 156 13.39 -14.23 -5.83
CA HIS A 156 12.21 -14.22 -6.72
C HIS A 156 11.04 -15.06 -6.19
N ARG A 157 10.87 -15.11 -4.87
CA ARG A 157 9.74 -15.81 -4.22
C ARG A 157 8.45 -15.00 -4.35
N ILE A 158 8.57 -13.70 -4.56
CA ILE A 158 7.51 -12.82 -5.04
C ILE A 158 8.06 -12.00 -6.20
N LEU A 159 7.17 -11.48 -7.04
CA LEU A 159 7.55 -10.76 -8.24
C LEU A 159 8.21 -9.42 -7.91
N ALA A 160 7.56 -8.59 -7.10
CA ALA A 160 8.00 -7.24 -6.83
C ALA A 160 7.39 -6.68 -5.53
N ALA A 161 7.92 -5.56 -5.05
CA ALA A 161 7.31 -4.76 -4.00
C ALA A 161 7.31 -3.27 -4.36
N GLY A 162 6.24 -2.56 -3.96
CA GLY A 162 6.13 -1.11 -4.00
C GLY A 162 6.05 -0.57 -2.58
N LEU A 163 7.04 0.21 -2.16
CA LEU A 163 7.20 0.66 -0.78
C LEU A 163 7.27 2.18 -0.73
N ASP A 164 6.28 2.81 -0.10
CA ASP A 164 6.29 4.24 0.19
C ASP A 164 6.79 4.53 1.61
N THR A 165 6.69 3.54 2.50
CA THR A 165 7.09 3.66 3.91
C THR A 165 8.15 2.62 4.27
N HIS A 166 9.10 3.02 5.13
CA HIS A 166 10.28 2.23 5.45
C HIS A 166 10.48 2.10 6.96
N ASN A 167 11.18 1.05 7.41
CA ASN A 167 11.49 0.87 8.84
C ASN A 167 12.45 1.95 9.36
N HIS A 168 13.32 2.45 8.48
CA HIS A 168 14.21 3.57 8.76
C HIS A 168 13.96 4.66 7.72
N GLU A 169 13.52 5.82 8.17
CA GLU A 169 13.26 6.99 7.34
C GLU A 169 14.12 8.17 7.80
N PRO A 170 14.84 8.85 6.89
CA PRO A 170 14.92 8.60 5.43
C PRO A 170 15.63 7.28 5.09
N LEU A 171 15.16 6.61 4.01
CA LEU A 171 15.83 5.43 3.48
C LEU A 171 17.18 5.83 2.89
N GLY A 172 18.28 5.39 3.50
CA GLY A 172 19.62 5.72 3.01
C GLY A 172 19.95 5.05 1.67
N ALA A 173 20.78 5.69 0.84
CA ALA A 173 21.21 5.15 -0.46
C ALA A 173 21.96 3.80 -0.35
N GLN A 174 22.46 3.47 0.84
CA GLN A 174 23.13 2.18 1.12
C GLN A 174 22.11 1.06 1.47
N SER A 175 20.83 1.37 1.52
CA SER A 175 19.82 0.36 1.80
C SER A 175 19.88 -0.77 0.76
N PRO A 176 19.85 -2.03 1.20
CA PRO A 176 19.81 -3.18 0.28
C PRO A 176 18.64 -3.14 -0.70
N PHE A 177 17.53 -2.51 -0.37
CA PHE A 177 16.39 -2.32 -1.28
C PHE A 177 16.76 -1.49 -2.51
N CYS A 178 17.66 -0.50 -2.37
CA CYS A 178 18.13 0.33 -3.48
C CYS A 178 18.94 -0.45 -4.54
N GLN A 179 19.37 -1.67 -4.23
CA GLN A 179 20.12 -2.53 -5.14
C GLN A 179 19.23 -3.50 -5.94
N LEU A 180 17.91 -3.49 -5.69
CA LEU A 180 16.98 -4.42 -6.31
C LEU A 180 16.24 -3.76 -7.48
N ASP A 181 16.12 -4.48 -8.59
CA ASP A 181 15.40 -4.03 -9.78
C ASP A 181 13.89 -4.29 -9.71
N ASN A 182 13.48 -5.18 -8.80
CA ASN A 182 12.09 -5.56 -8.58
C ASN A 182 11.45 -4.86 -7.37
N VAL A 183 11.97 -3.69 -6.98
CA VAL A 183 11.37 -2.83 -5.95
C VAL A 183 11.14 -1.43 -6.52
N VAL A 184 9.98 -0.86 -6.24
CA VAL A 184 9.67 0.55 -6.46
C VAL A 184 9.65 1.24 -5.11
N LEU A 185 10.51 2.26 -4.95
CA LEU A 185 10.69 2.98 -3.69
C LEU A 185 10.22 4.43 -3.86
N THR A 186 9.46 4.92 -2.88
CA THR A 186 9.11 6.34 -2.74
C THR A 186 9.40 6.81 -1.32
N ASP A 187 9.42 8.10 -1.09
CA ASP A 187 10.00 8.75 0.08
C ASP A 187 8.94 9.18 1.11
N HIS A 188 7.96 8.31 1.38
CA HIS A 188 6.84 8.52 2.29
C HIS A 188 6.00 9.75 1.89
N THR A 189 5.71 9.85 0.62
CA THR A 189 5.03 10.97 -0.02
C THR A 189 3.66 10.62 -0.61
N ALA A 190 3.13 9.44 -0.32
CA ALA A 190 1.82 9.01 -0.81
C ALA A 190 0.68 10.01 -0.51
N TYR A 191 0.82 10.81 0.56
CA TYR A 191 -0.13 11.87 0.94
C TYR A 191 0.13 13.21 0.25
N SER A 192 1.29 13.41 -0.36
CA SER A 192 1.84 14.71 -0.74
C SER A 192 1.41 15.13 -2.13
N THR A 193 0.14 15.46 -2.29
CA THR A 193 -0.37 16.19 -3.46
C THR A 193 -0.60 17.67 -3.11
N ALA A 194 -0.73 18.53 -4.08
CA ALA A 194 -1.04 19.95 -3.87
C ALA A 194 -2.36 20.12 -3.11
N GLU A 195 -3.37 19.34 -3.49
CA GLU A 195 -4.70 19.28 -2.88
C GLU A 195 -4.62 18.71 -1.46
N GLY A 196 -3.97 17.54 -1.28
CA GLY A 196 -3.85 16.84 -0.01
C GLY A 196 -3.11 17.67 1.06
N VAL A 197 -2.01 18.32 0.68
CA VAL A 197 -1.26 19.22 1.58
C VAL A 197 -2.08 20.45 1.96
N THR A 198 -2.82 21.03 1.02
CA THR A 198 -3.71 22.17 1.29
C THR A 198 -4.84 21.76 2.24
N GLU A 199 -5.48 20.63 1.98
CA GLU A 199 -6.55 20.09 2.83
C GLU A 199 -6.04 19.80 4.25
N LEU A 200 -4.87 19.16 4.38
CA LEU A 200 -4.22 18.86 5.66
C LEU A 200 -4.03 20.13 6.49
N LYS A 201 -3.38 21.14 5.89
CA LYS A 201 -3.08 22.41 6.58
C LYS A 201 -4.35 23.14 6.98
N THR A 202 -5.34 23.21 6.08
CA THR A 202 -6.62 23.88 6.33
C THR A 202 -7.40 23.21 7.47
N LYS A 203 -7.53 21.89 7.44
CA LYS A 203 -8.24 21.13 8.49
C LYS A 203 -7.52 21.20 9.84
N ALA A 204 -6.19 21.14 9.84
CA ALA A 204 -5.41 21.29 11.07
C ALA A 204 -5.59 22.68 11.68
N ALA A 205 -5.47 23.75 10.88
CA ALA A 205 -5.67 25.11 11.33
C ALA A 205 -7.11 25.34 11.85
N GLN A 206 -8.11 24.84 11.13
CA GLN A 206 -9.52 24.98 11.54
C GLN A 206 -9.79 24.31 12.89
N ASN A 207 -9.23 23.11 13.16
CA ASN A 207 -9.37 22.46 14.46
C ASN A 207 -8.78 23.32 15.61
N VAL A 208 -7.66 23.99 15.37
CA VAL A 208 -7.05 24.90 16.36
C VAL A 208 -7.96 26.10 16.61
N VAL A 209 -8.47 26.74 15.54
CA VAL A 209 -9.41 27.86 15.65
C VAL A 209 -10.66 27.46 16.39
N ASP A 210 -11.26 26.32 16.07
CA ASP A 210 -12.45 25.80 16.75
C ASP A 210 -12.24 25.70 18.27
N VAL A 211 -11.10 25.12 18.70
CA VAL A 211 -10.78 25.02 20.13
C VAL A 211 -10.58 26.39 20.78
N LEU A 212 -9.85 27.31 20.14
CA LEU A 212 -9.60 28.65 20.66
C LEU A 212 -10.90 29.49 20.82
N GLU A 213 -11.88 29.21 19.97
CA GLU A 213 -13.20 29.87 20.02
C GLU A 213 -14.22 29.09 20.88
N GLY A 214 -13.78 28.06 21.63
CA GLY A 214 -14.62 27.27 22.53
C GLY A 214 -15.54 26.27 21.83
N ARG A 215 -15.29 25.99 20.55
CA ARG A 215 -16.01 24.95 19.79
C ARG A 215 -15.31 23.61 19.89
N THR A 216 -16.09 22.54 19.78
CA THR A 216 -15.52 21.18 19.70
C THR A 216 -14.80 21.00 18.35
N PRO A 217 -13.54 20.53 18.32
CA PRO A 217 -12.85 20.25 17.08
C PRO A 217 -13.59 19.16 16.30
N ARG A 218 -13.59 19.24 14.98
CA ARG A 218 -14.33 18.29 14.11
C ARG A 218 -13.84 16.86 14.22
N TYR A 219 -12.57 16.68 14.55
CA TYR A 219 -11.92 15.37 14.56
C TYR A 219 -11.10 15.18 15.85
N PRO A 220 -11.76 15.11 17.04
CA PRO A 220 -11.04 14.85 18.28
C PRO A 220 -10.46 13.43 18.27
N VAL A 221 -9.25 13.26 18.83
CA VAL A 221 -8.59 11.96 19.00
C VAL A 221 -8.87 11.39 20.38
N ASN A 222 -9.12 12.26 21.33
CA ASN A 222 -9.43 11.95 22.73
C ASN A 222 -10.79 12.56 23.10
N HIS A 223 -11.48 11.90 24.01
CA HIS A 223 -12.66 12.47 24.64
C HIS A 223 -12.15 13.36 25.78
N LEU A 224 -12.27 14.68 25.61
CA LEU A 224 -12.05 15.68 26.64
C LEU A 224 -13.31 15.84 27.48
#